data_26045325b17d2abc58ce604c9a166322
#
_entry.id   26045325b17d2abc58ce604c9a166322
#
_cell.length_a   1.000
_cell.length_b   1.000
_cell.length_c   1.000
_cell.angle_alpha   90.00
_cell.angle_beta   90.00
_cell.angle_gamma   90.00
#
_symmetry.space_group_name_H-M   'P 1'
#
loop_
_entity.id
_entity.type
_entity.pdbx_description
1 polymer ?
#
loop_
_entity_poly.entity_id
_entity_poly.type
_entity_poly.pdbx_seq_one_letter_code
_entity_poly.pdbx_strand_id
1 'polypeptide(L)'
;MPNIDFTRYYRPHEVEAALKAWAEEYPNLCSLQSIGTSYEGRPIWLMTLTNWATGPDDEKPAFWFDANIHATEVTGCMGALHVIQTVLTGYGHDPNLTALLDERALYIVPCLNPDGMEQALTSPVYVRSGTRRYPFTDERDGLYPADIDGDGLILQMRVVDPDGGWKVSERDPRLLRRRAPDERGGTYYRVYTEGLIRNFDGYEVKIAPPAQGLDFNRNFPYIWAPEGIQPGAGPFPTSEPEIRAAVAFLTSHVNVSGAISYHTYSGAILRPYSDKPDDQMPIDDLWTYKELGNRGQEITGYKHVSVYHGFRYHPREVMRGAFDDWAYEQLGIFAFTVELWDMIGEAGIKDRDFIEWFRDHPEEDDLKLLRWNDEQLGGAGFVNWRPFNHPQLGPVEIGGWIERRTFGNPPEQFLLRTLEPNTRFVLAFAQTGPRLELRHVQAEALGGDLYRLQAVVVNSGYLPTYGSRKALEVKAVRPIEVEVSLSAGGEIVSGERRQEIGQLEGRANKRALWGGSFPTDHLRRLTWTIRAPAGSSVTVIARSQRAGTARATVNL
;
A
#
# COMPACT_ATOMS: atom_id res chain seq x y z
N MET A 1 -13.57 15.37 -18.75
CA MET A 1 -12.91 14.31 -17.95
C MET A 1 -11.42 14.36 -18.20
N PRO A 2 -10.56 14.55 -17.19
CA PRO A 2 -9.13 14.38 -17.39
C PRO A 2 -8.89 12.97 -17.92
N ASN A 3 -8.37 12.89 -19.13
CA ASN A 3 -7.99 11.61 -19.73
C ASN A 3 -6.55 11.32 -19.31
N ILE A 4 -6.39 10.43 -18.33
CA ILE A 4 -5.06 10.01 -17.89
C ILE A 4 -4.44 9.13 -18.95
N ASP A 5 -3.26 9.50 -19.38
CA ASP A 5 -2.45 8.70 -20.30
C ASP A 5 -1.60 7.69 -19.50
N PHE A 6 -2.05 6.45 -19.46
CA PHE A 6 -1.35 5.35 -18.79
C PHE A 6 -0.23 4.74 -19.65
N THR A 7 0.25 5.45 -20.66
CA THR A 7 1.46 5.09 -21.42
C THR A 7 2.68 5.89 -20.99
N ARG A 8 2.60 6.70 -19.93
CA ARG A 8 3.69 7.48 -19.35
C ARG A 8 3.51 7.68 -17.84
N TYR A 9 4.56 8.09 -17.18
CA TYR A 9 4.56 8.46 -15.78
C TYR A 9 4.30 9.97 -15.60
N TYR A 10 3.49 10.32 -14.61
CA TYR A 10 3.12 11.70 -14.30
C TYR A 10 4.00 12.27 -13.20
N ARG A 11 4.34 13.56 -13.32
CA ARG A 11 5.02 14.32 -12.26
C ARG A 11 4.00 14.80 -11.21
N PRO A 12 4.44 15.15 -9.96
CA PRO A 12 3.52 15.57 -8.89
C PRO A 12 2.55 16.69 -9.28
N HIS A 13 2.99 17.69 -10.05
CA HIS A 13 2.10 18.77 -10.52
C HIS A 13 1.05 18.31 -11.52
N GLU A 14 1.32 17.30 -12.35
CA GLU A 14 0.35 16.70 -13.27
C GLU A 14 -0.65 15.83 -12.50
N VAL A 15 -0.21 15.12 -11.48
CA VAL A 15 -1.08 14.38 -10.55
C VAL A 15 -2.04 15.34 -9.85
N GLU A 16 -1.53 16.44 -9.29
CA GLU A 16 -2.34 17.48 -8.67
C GLU A 16 -3.38 18.05 -9.63
N ALA A 17 -2.99 18.36 -10.87
CA ALA A 17 -3.91 18.88 -11.89
C ALA A 17 -5.04 17.88 -12.22
N ALA A 18 -4.72 16.58 -12.32
CA ALA A 18 -5.71 15.53 -12.53
C ALA A 18 -6.69 15.40 -11.37
N LEU A 19 -6.20 15.41 -10.13
CA LEU A 19 -7.02 15.33 -8.92
C LEU A 19 -7.99 16.51 -8.81
N LYS A 20 -7.51 17.75 -9.06
CA LYS A 20 -8.34 18.95 -9.06
C LYS A 20 -9.43 18.88 -10.12
N ALA A 21 -9.09 18.46 -11.34
CA ALA A 21 -10.04 18.34 -12.42
C ALA A 21 -11.14 17.29 -12.13
N TRP A 22 -10.81 16.15 -11.51
CA TRP A 22 -11.83 15.18 -11.07
C TRP A 22 -12.72 15.73 -9.96
N ALA A 23 -12.15 16.45 -8.98
CA ALA A 23 -12.92 17.05 -7.90
C ALA A 23 -13.93 18.10 -8.42
N GLU A 24 -13.56 18.85 -9.47
CA GLU A 24 -14.45 19.80 -10.16
C GLU A 24 -15.53 19.09 -10.99
N GLU A 25 -15.19 18.00 -11.66
CA GLU A 25 -16.11 17.29 -12.56
C GLU A 25 -17.11 16.39 -11.80
N TYR A 26 -16.67 15.79 -10.67
CA TYR A 26 -17.48 14.86 -9.87
C TYR A 26 -17.72 15.34 -8.43
N PRO A 27 -18.25 16.56 -8.18
CA PRO A 27 -18.34 17.14 -6.83
C PRO A 27 -19.24 16.35 -5.87
N ASN A 28 -20.13 15.49 -6.40
CA ASN A 28 -21.00 14.63 -5.60
C ASN A 28 -20.36 13.28 -5.22
N LEU A 29 -19.24 12.93 -5.85
CA LEU A 29 -18.58 11.62 -5.69
C LEU A 29 -17.17 11.73 -5.12
N CYS A 30 -16.53 12.89 -5.24
CA CYS A 30 -15.17 13.06 -4.71
C CYS A 30 -14.96 14.44 -4.10
N SER A 31 -14.06 14.48 -3.13
CA SER A 31 -13.49 15.71 -2.58
C SER A 31 -11.99 15.61 -2.50
N LEU A 32 -11.29 16.72 -2.65
CA LEU A 32 -9.85 16.83 -2.61
C LEU A 32 -9.40 17.70 -1.44
N GLN A 33 -8.50 17.17 -0.61
CA GLN A 33 -7.91 17.93 0.49
C GLN A 33 -6.41 17.64 0.60
N SER A 34 -5.65 18.59 1.14
CA SER A 34 -4.28 18.32 1.56
C SER A 34 -4.30 17.82 3.01
N ILE A 35 -3.70 16.65 3.26
CA ILE A 35 -3.54 16.10 4.61
C ILE A 35 -2.26 16.58 5.31
N GLY A 36 -1.40 17.30 4.59
CA GLY A 36 -0.15 17.84 5.09
C GLY A 36 0.71 18.40 3.97
N THR A 37 1.93 18.75 4.31
CA THR A 37 2.94 19.22 3.36
C THR A 37 4.21 18.38 3.51
N SER A 38 4.88 18.12 2.39
CA SER A 38 6.17 17.44 2.35
C SER A 38 7.30 18.29 2.94
N TYR A 39 8.48 17.72 3.06
CA TYR A 39 9.67 18.43 3.54
C TYR A 39 9.98 19.69 2.73
N GLU A 40 9.83 19.69 1.39
CA GLU A 40 10.04 20.85 0.52
C GLU A 40 8.79 21.74 0.38
N GLY A 41 7.70 21.45 1.11
CA GLY A 41 6.50 22.28 1.16
C GLY A 41 5.44 21.97 0.09
N ARG A 42 5.55 20.84 -0.63
CA ARG A 42 4.49 20.42 -1.57
C ARG A 42 3.31 19.82 -0.82
N PRO A 43 2.07 20.08 -1.25
CA PRO A 43 0.89 19.49 -0.62
C PRO A 43 0.85 17.97 -0.82
N ILE A 44 0.44 17.24 0.21
CA ILE A 44 0.15 15.81 0.16
C ILE A 44 -1.35 15.67 -0.05
N TRP A 45 -1.75 15.37 -1.29
CA TRP A 45 -3.14 15.32 -1.68
C TRP A 45 -3.81 14.00 -1.33
N LEU A 46 -4.98 14.09 -0.73
CA LEU A 46 -5.90 12.99 -0.49
C LEU A 46 -7.18 13.23 -1.27
N MET A 47 -7.58 12.25 -2.07
CA MET A 47 -8.88 12.18 -2.73
C MET A 47 -9.80 11.27 -1.92
N THR A 48 -10.91 11.80 -1.43
CA THR A 48 -11.99 11.00 -0.85
C THR A 48 -13.00 10.68 -1.93
N LEU A 49 -13.27 9.40 -2.15
CA LEU A 49 -14.31 8.93 -3.07
C LEU A 49 -15.47 8.34 -2.28
N THR A 50 -16.67 8.89 -2.44
CA THR A 50 -17.92 8.40 -1.86
C THR A 50 -19.10 9.12 -2.50
N ASN A 51 -20.28 8.52 -2.54
CA ASN A 51 -21.51 9.25 -2.90
C ASN A 51 -22.03 10.02 -1.66
N TRP A 52 -21.84 11.34 -1.66
CA TRP A 52 -22.28 12.22 -0.58
C TRP A 52 -23.80 12.25 -0.38
N ALA A 53 -24.58 11.91 -1.42
CA ALA A 53 -26.04 11.84 -1.31
C ALA A 53 -26.54 10.69 -0.41
N THR A 54 -25.72 9.66 -0.20
CA THR A 54 -26.04 8.52 0.66
C THR A 54 -25.52 8.66 2.10
N GLY A 55 -24.80 9.74 2.40
CA GLY A 55 -24.28 10.09 3.72
C GLY A 55 -22.81 10.52 3.70
N PRO A 56 -22.32 11.11 4.81
CA PRO A 56 -20.93 11.57 4.89
C PRO A 56 -19.97 10.38 4.98
N ASP A 57 -18.73 10.62 4.61
CA ASP A 57 -17.68 9.60 4.53
C ASP A 57 -17.31 8.98 5.88
N ASP A 58 -17.35 9.76 6.96
CA ASP A 58 -17.05 9.32 8.33
C ASP A 58 -18.18 8.47 8.96
N GLU A 59 -19.38 8.48 8.40
CA GLU A 59 -20.49 7.59 8.76
C GLU A 59 -20.54 6.31 7.91
N LYS A 60 -19.60 6.10 7.02
CA LYS A 60 -19.48 4.90 6.17
C LYS A 60 -18.24 4.08 6.53
N PRO A 61 -18.24 2.77 6.28
CA PRO A 61 -17.02 1.97 6.30
C PRO A 61 -16.01 2.54 5.31
N ALA A 62 -14.74 2.59 5.69
CA ALA A 62 -13.72 3.19 4.84
C ALA A 62 -12.53 2.25 4.56
N PHE A 63 -11.84 2.57 3.46
CA PHE A 63 -10.66 1.91 2.98
C PHE A 63 -9.58 2.96 2.66
N TRP A 64 -8.33 2.71 3.13
CA TRP A 64 -7.18 3.54 2.84
C TRP A 64 -6.35 2.97 1.69
N PHE A 65 -5.90 3.84 0.82
CA PHE A 65 -5.01 3.48 -0.27
C PHE A 65 -3.95 4.57 -0.49
N ASP A 66 -2.69 4.22 -0.32
CA ASP A 66 -1.58 5.12 -0.61
C ASP A 66 -0.58 4.50 -1.59
N ALA A 67 0.24 5.37 -2.18
CA ALA A 67 1.28 5.00 -3.11
C ALA A 67 2.47 5.96 -3.04
N ASN A 68 3.58 5.53 -3.60
CA ASN A 68 4.79 6.32 -3.77
C ASN A 68 5.39 6.85 -2.45
N ILE A 69 5.44 6.00 -1.44
CA ILE A 69 6.19 6.29 -0.20
C ILE A 69 7.70 6.31 -0.48
N HIS A 70 8.18 5.46 -1.38
CA HIS A 70 9.55 5.48 -1.89
C HIS A 70 9.60 6.26 -3.20
N ALA A 71 10.62 7.09 -3.34
CA ALA A 71 10.75 8.10 -4.39
C ALA A 71 10.66 7.52 -5.81
N THR A 72 11.37 6.43 -6.08
CA THR A 72 11.49 5.85 -7.42
C THR A 72 10.36 4.92 -7.82
N GLU A 73 9.44 4.61 -6.90
CA GLU A 73 8.34 3.65 -7.10
C GLU A 73 7.09 4.32 -7.71
N VAL A 74 7.31 4.99 -8.87
CA VAL A 74 6.32 5.89 -9.49
C VAL A 74 5.12 5.15 -10.11
N THR A 75 5.23 3.85 -10.33
CA THR A 75 4.11 3.00 -10.80
C THR A 75 2.95 3.02 -9.83
N GLY A 76 3.22 3.05 -8.52
CA GLY A 76 2.19 3.11 -7.50
C GLY A 76 1.27 4.33 -7.65
N CYS A 77 1.84 5.50 -7.94
CA CYS A 77 1.07 6.71 -8.19
C CYS A 77 0.13 6.55 -9.40
N MET A 78 0.63 6.00 -10.50
CA MET A 78 -0.21 5.71 -11.68
C MET A 78 -1.30 4.70 -11.36
N GLY A 79 -1.02 3.72 -10.49
CA GLY A 79 -2.01 2.77 -9.98
C GLY A 79 -3.14 3.44 -9.20
N ALA A 80 -2.80 4.40 -8.35
CA ALA A 80 -3.79 5.18 -7.61
C ALA A 80 -4.66 6.04 -8.53
N LEU A 81 -4.08 6.70 -9.53
CA LEU A 81 -4.84 7.42 -10.55
C LEU A 81 -5.76 6.48 -11.35
N HIS A 82 -5.30 5.25 -11.65
CA HIS A 82 -6.11 4.26 -12.36
C HIS A 82 -7.30 3.77 -11.51
N VAL A 83 -7.13 3.59 -10.20
CA VAL A 83 -8.23 3.28 -9.27
C VAL A 83 -9.26 4.41 -9.26
N ILE A 84 -8.82 5.67 -9.09
CA ILE A 84 -9.71 6.84 -9.07
C ILE A 84 -10.50 6.94 -10.37
N GLN A 85 -9.84 6.90 -11.52
CA GLN A 85 -10.50 6.96 -12.84
C GLN A 85 -11.49 5.82 -13.01
N THR A 86 -11.12 4.58 -12.69
CA THR A 86 -11.99 3.40 -12.83
C THR A 86 -13.27 3.55 -12.00
N VAL A 87 -13.16 4.01 -10.77
CA VAL A 87 -14.30 4.18 -9.87
C VAL A 87 -15.22 5.31 -10.36
N LEU A 88 -14.67 6.47 -10.71
CA LEU A 88 -15.46 7.62 -11.14
C LEU A 88 -16.17 7.36 -12.47
N THR A 89 -15.49 6.73 -13.43
CA THR A 89 -16.09 6.41 -14.74
C THR A 89 -17.08 5.25 -14.69
N GLY A 90 -16.90 4.33 -13.74
CA GLY A 90 -17.77 3.18 -13.56
C GLY A 90 -19.02 3.46 -12.73
N TYR A 91 -19.05 4.54 -11.94
CA TYR A 91 -20.22 4.90 -11.14
C TYR A 91 -21.45 5.16 -12.02
N GLY A 92 -22.58 4.54 -11.65
CA GLY A 92 -23.82 4.60 -12.43
C GLY A 92 -23.86 3.63 -13.64
N HIS A 93 -22.74 2.99 -13.99
CA HIS A 93 -22.62 2.05 -15.10
C HIS A 93 -22.28 0.62 -14.63
N ASP A 94 -21.39 0.47 -13.67
CA ASP A 94 -21.07 -0.80 -13.01
C ASP A 94 -21.80 -0.86 -11.65
N PRO A 95 -22.70 -1.84 -11.44
CA PRO A 95 -23.44 -1.99 -10.18
C PRO A 95 -22.53 -2.16 -8.95
N ASN A 96 -21.37 -2.81 -9.09
CA ASN A 96 -20.45 -3.02 -7.97
C ASN A 96 -19.73 -1.73 -7.60
N LEU A 97 -19.31 -0.92 -8.58
CA LEU A 97 -18.66 0.37 -8.33
C LEU A 97 -19.67 1.41 -7.81
N THR A 98 -20.91 1.35 -8.29
CA THR A 98 -22.00 2.20 -7.78
C THR A 98 -22.26 1.86 -6.30
N ALA A 99 -22.48 0.59 -5.98
CA ALA A 99 -22.67 0.15 -4.61
C ALA A 99 -21.47 0.46 -3.71
N LEU A 100 -20.23 0.36 -4.24
CA LEU A 100 -19.02 0.69 -3.49
C LEU A 100 -19.05 2.13 -2.97
N LEU A 101 -19.34 3.12 -3.83
CA LEU A 101 -19.39 4.53 -3.41
C LEU A 101 -20.66 4.89 -2.64
N ASP A 102 -21.78 4.24 -2.91
CA ASP A 102 -23.02 4.46 -2.14
C ASP A 102 -22.88 4.01 -0.68
N GLU A 103 -22.08 2.97 -0.44
CA GLU A 103 -22.00 2.29 0.85
C GLU A 103 -20.71 2.56 1.62
N ARG A 104 -19.64 3.07 0.96
CA ARG A 104 -18.29 3.16 1.51
C ARG A 104 -17.60 4.47 1.16
N ALA A 105 -16.52 4.74 1.86
CA ALA A 105 -15.56 5.79 1.53
C ALA A 105 -14.19 5.19 1.16
N LEU A 106 -13.55 5.72 0.11
CA LEU A 106 -12.17 5.41 -0.23
C LEU A 106 -11.32 6.65 0.01
N TYR A 107 -10.30 6.53 0.84
CA TYR A 107 -9.31 7.57 1.11
C TYR A 107 -8.05 7.24 0.33
N ILE A 108 -7.76 7.99 -0.72
CA ILE A 108 -6.68 7.69 -1.67
C ILE A 108 -5.64 8.79 -1.66
N VAL A 109 -4.38 8.44 -1.37
CA VAL A 109 -3.21 9.31 -1.47
C VAL A 109 -2.32 8.83 -2.62
N PRO A 110 -2.46 9.37 -3.84
CA PRO A 110 -1.72 8.88 -5.00
C PRO A 110 -0.21 9.06 -4.91
N CYS A 111 0.24 10.09 -4.19
CA CYS A 111 1.65 10.40 -4.01
C CYS A 111 1.89 10.88 -2.57
N LEU A 112 2.33 9.94 -1.72
CA LEU A 112 2.64 10.28 -0.32
C LEU A 112 3.96 11.06 -0.21
N ASN A 113 4.89 10.86 -1.17
CA ASN A 113 6.21 11.49 -1.18
C ASN A 113 6.42 12.31 -2.48
N PRO A 114 5.80 13.49 -2.60
CA PRO A 114 5.89 14.28 -3.83
C PRO A 114 7.28 14.85 -4.10
N ASP A 115 8.11 15.08 -3.07
CA ASP A 115 9.48 15.57 -3.24
C ASP A 115 10.38 14.49 -3.84
N GLY A 116 10.31 13.28 -3.29
CA GLY A 116 11.05 12.14 -3.80
C GLY A 116 10.63 11.76 -5.23
N MET A 117 9.32 11.78 -5.52
CA MET A 117 8.80 11.50 -6.85
C MET A 117 9.30 12.50 -7.89
N GLU A 118 9.28 13.80 -7.55
CA GLU A 118 9.81 14.86 -8.42
C GLU A 118 11.28 14.63 -8.72
N GLN A 119 12.09 14.37 -7.70
CA GLN A 119 13.52 14.06 -7.89
C GLN A 119 13.73 12.80 -8.73
N ALA A 120 12.96 11.74 -8.48
CA ALA A 120 13.07 10.50 -9.23
C ALA A 120 12.76 10.66 -10.72
N LEU A 121 11.83 11.53 -11.08
CA LEU A 121 11.44 11.77 -12.49
C LEU A 121 12.30 12.82 -13.19
N THR A 122 13.08 13.62 -12.46
CA THR A 122 13.87 14.73 -13.04
C THR A 122 15.39 14.57 -12.89
N SER A 123 15.84 13.57 -12.12
CA SER A 123 17.27 13.32 -11.86
C SER A 123 17.60 11.83 -12.03
N PRO A 124 18.77 11.48 -12.58
CA PRO A 124 19.24 10.11 -12.60
C PRO A 124 19.66 9.59 -11.20
N VAL A 125 19.93 10.47 -10.24
CA VAL A 125 20.37 10.10 -8.90
C VAL A 125 19.24 9.36 -8.16
N TYR A 126 19.58 8.18 -7.63
CA TYR A 126 18.64 7.40 -6.82
C TYR A 126 18.43 8.02 -5.45
N VAL A 127 17.17 8.13 -5.05
CA VAL A 127 16.74 8.51 -3.70
C VAL A 127 15.74 7.47 -3.21
N ARG A 128 15.94 6.93 -2.02
CA ARG A 128 15.02 5.92 -1.47
C ARG A 128 13.67 6.54 -1.12
N SER A 129 13.67 7.62 -0.33
CA SER A 129 12.44 8.34 0.06
C SER A 129 12.66 9.84 0.13
N GLY A 130 13.04 10.38 1.31
CA GLY A 130 13.16 11.81 1.53
C GLY A 130 14.34 12.46 0.80
N THR A 131 14.16 13.73 0.42
CA THR A 131 15.18 14.50 -0.31
C THR A 131 16.20 15.17 0.59
N ARG A 132 15.95 15.26 1.92
CA ARG A 132 16.90 15.84 2.87
C ARG A 132 18.08 14.91 3.16
N ARG A 133 19.23 15.50 3.49
CA ARG A 133 20.40 14.71 3.92
C ARG A 133 20.11 13.99 5.25
N TYR A 134 20.44 12.70 5.27
CA TYR A 134 20.30 11.82 6.43
C TYR A 134 21.10 10.52 6.20
N PRO A 135 21.72 9.90 7.20
CA PRO A 135 21.87 10.38 8.60
C PRO A 135 22.97 11.44 8.77
N PHE A 136 23.77 11.67 7.75
CA PHE A 136 24.90 12.61 7.81
C PHE A 136 24.53 13.94 7.14
N THR A 137 24.84 15.04 7.82
CA THR A 137 24.68 16.38 7.27
C THR A 137 25.81 16.74 6.29
N ASP A 138 27.01 16.20 6.53
CA ASP A 138 28.19 16.43 5.72
C ASP A 138 28.46 15.25 4.77
N GLU A 139 29.09 15.56 3.64
CA GLU A 139 29.53 14.52 2.72
C GLU A 139 30.66 13.70 3.31
N ARG A 140 30.58 12.39 3.12
CA ARG A 140 31.58 11.41 3.55
C ARG A 140 32.53 11.07 2.40
N ASP A 141 33.69 10.50 2.71
CA ASP A 141 34.61 10.00 1.70
C ASP A 141 34.04 8.77 1.03
N GLY A 142 34.32 8.63 -0.28
CA GLY A 142 33.93 7.48 -1.05
C GLY A 142 33.24 7.80 -2.37
N LEU A 143 32.81 6.77 -3.08
CA LEU A 143 32.13 6.84 -4.37
C LEU A 143 30.69 7.32 -4.20
N TYR A 144 30.36 8.41 -4.89
CA TYR A 144 29.00 8.93 -5.06
C TYR A 144 28.50 8.66 -6.47
N PRO A 145 27.26 8.16 -6.62
CA PRO A 145 26.63 8.01 -7.93
C PRO A 145 26.57 9.33 -8.70
N ALA A 146 27.03 9.33 -9.94
CA ALA A 146 26.97 10.48 -10.85
C ALA A 146 27.01 9.99 -12.30
N ASP A 147 26.29 10.66 -13.17
CA ASP A 147 26.41 10.53 -14.62
C ASP A 147 27.73 11.19 -15.04
N ILE A 148 28.75 10.39 -15.31
CA ILE A 148 30.09 10.90 -15.61
C ILE A 148 30.41 10.91 -17.11
N ASP A 149 29.65 10.19 -17.92
CA ASP A 149 29.79 10.17 -19.38
C ASP A 149 28.77 11.06 -20.11
N GLY A 150 27.81 11.65 -19.38
CA GLY A 150 26.88 12.65 -19.86
C GLY A 150 25.72 12.10 -20.68
N ASP A 151 25.37 10.81 -20.52
CA ASP A 151 24.27 10.19 -21.27
C ASP A 151 22.89 10.35 -20.59
N GLY A 152 22.84 10.95 -19.42
CA GLY A 152 21.62 11.17 -18.65
C GLY A 152 21.22 9.98 -17.76
N LEU A 153 22.06 8.95 -17.68
CA LEU A 153 21.84 7.77 -16.84
C LEU A 153 22.96 7.68 -15.79
N ILE A 154 22.70 6.89 -14.76
CA ILE A 154 23.74 6.40 -13.84
C ILE A 154 23.67 4.88 -13.91
N LEU A 155 24.68 4.30 -14.53
CA LEU A 155 24.76 2.86 -14.80
C LEU A 155 25.76 2.17 -13.87
N GLN A 156 26.23 1.01 -14.27
CA GLN A 156 27.35 0.33 -13.65
C GLN A 156 28.63 0.64 -14.40
N MET A 157 29.77 0.68 -13.67
CA MET A 157 31.08 0.68 -14.26
C MET A 157 31.85 -0.55 -13.81
N ARG A 158 32.49 -1.24 -14.77
CA ARG A 158 33.37 -2.36 -14.51
C ARG A 158 34.84 -1.95 -14.74
N VAL A 159 35.63 -2.22 -13.72
CA VAL A 159 37.05 -1.87 -13.67
C VAL A 159 37.88 -3.15 -13.72
N VAL A 160 38.86 -3.24 -14.61
CA VAL A 160 39.76 -4.39 -14.66
C VAL A 160 40.57 -4.46 -13.37
N ASP A 161 40.50 -5.60 -12.68
CA ASP A 161 41.18 -5.85 -11.43
C ASP A 161 41.54 -7.35 -11.34
N PRO A 162 42.85 -7.71 -11.21
CA PRO A 162 43.27 -9.12 -11.09
C PRO A 162 42.58 -9.86 -9.91
N ASP A 163 42.21 -9.13 -8.87
CA ASP A 163 41.51 -9.64 -7.67
C ASP A 163 39.97 -9.44 -7.75
N GLY A 164 39.47 -9.07 -8.90
CA GLY A 164 38.06 -8.87 -9.16
C GLY A 164 37.24 -10.15 -9.01
N GLY A 165 36.03 -10.00 -8.52
CA GLY A 165 35.08 -11.11 -8.30
C GLY A 165 34.19 -11.42 -9.50
N TRP A 166 34.35 -10.72 -10.62
CA TRP A 166 33.51 -10.86 -11.80
C TRP A 166 34.33 -11.11 -13.06
N LYS A 167 33.75 -11.83 -14.01
CA LYS A 167 34.27 -11.95 -15.38
C LYS A 167 33.14 -11.85 -16.38
N VAL A 168 33.48 -11.50 -17.62
CA VAL A 168 32.54 -11.50 -18.75
C VAL A 168 32.07 -12.92 -19.01
N SER A 169 30.75 -13.09 -19.20
CA SER A 169 30.19 -14.36 -19.61
C SER A 169 30.70 -14.81 -20.98
N GLU A 170 30.94 -16.11 -21.15
CA GLU A 170 31.26 -16.71 -22.42
C GLU A 170 30.03 -16.90 -23.33
N ARG A 171 28.83 -16.81 -22.74
CA ARG A 171 27.55 -17.03 -23.43
C ARG A 171 26.98 -15.73 -24.02
N ASP A 172 27.12 -14.61 -23.31
CA ASP A 172 26.73 -13.28 -23.78
C ASP A 172 27.67 -12.23 -23.17
N PRO A 173 28.41 -11.44 -23.99
CA PRO A 173 29.39 -10.48 -23.47
C PRO A 173 28.79 -9.30 -22.70
N ARG A 174 27.49 -9.12 -22.73
CA ARG A 174 26.78 -8.12 -21.91
C ARG A 174 26.74 -8.53 -20.43
N LEU A 175 26.75 -9.84 -20.13
CA LEU A 175 26.64 -10.37 -18.80
C LEU A 175 27.98 -10.48 -18.08
N LEU A 176 27.93 -10.29 -16.78
CA LEU A 176 29.02 -10.59 -15.86
C LEU A 176 28.61 -11.78 -14.98
N ARG A 177 29.46 -12.80 -14.93
CA ARG A 177 29.29 -13.90 -13.99
C ARG A 177 30.30 -13.81 -12.85
N ARG A 178 29.95 -14.34 -11.70
CA ARG A 178 30.88 -14.46 -10.57
C ARG A 178 32.07 -15.35 -10.93
N ARG A 179 33.26 -14.93 -10.52
CA ARG A 179 34.47 -15.74 -10.58
C ARG A 179 34.33 -16.95 -9.66
N ALA A 180 34.61 -18.16 -10.18
CA ALA A 180 34.60 -19.35 -9.35
C ALA A 180 35.72 -19.30 -8.28
N PRO A 181 35.53 -19.93 -7.09
CA PRO A 181 36.50 -19.85 -5.98
C PRO A 181 37.91 -20.32 -6.34
N ASP A 182 38.05 -21.28 -7.24
CA ASP A 182 39.30 -21.89 -7.70
C ASP A 182 39.77 -21.36 -9.05
N GLU A 183 39.03 -20.44 -9.65
CA GLU A 183 39.34 -19.91 -11.00
C GLU A 183 40.52 -18.94 -10.97
N ARG A 184 41.51 -19.20 -11.86
CA ARG A 184 42.73 -18.40 -12.00
C ARG A 184 43.00 -18.12 -13.47
N GLY A 185 43.64 -16.98 -13.70
CA GLY A 185 43.97 -16.53 -15.08
C GLY A 185 42.77 -15.96 -15.82
N GLY A 186 43.00 -15.00 -16.69
CA GLY A 186 41.94 -14.29 -17.40
C GLY A 186 41.79 -12.84 -16.97
N THR A 187 40.79 -12.18 -17.51
CA THR A 187 40.45 -10.78 -17.18
C THR A 187 39.30 -10.79 -16.16
N TYR A 188 39.54 -10.20 -15.01
CA TYR A 188 38.55 -10.08 -13.93
C TYR A 188 38.22 -8.61 -13.72
N TYR A 189 37.04 -8.38 -13.09
CA TYR A 189 36.49 -7.05 -12.90
C TYR A 189 35.97 -6.86 -11.46
N ARG A 190 36.11 -5.61 -10.98
CA ARG A 190 35.23 -5.07 -9.93
C ARG A 190 34.15 -4.26 -10.60
N VAL A 191 32.96 -4.30 -10.00
CA VAL A 191 31.78 -3.57 -10.49
C VAL A 191 31.37 -2.56 -9.44
N TYR A 192 31.17 -1.34 -9.88
CA TYR A 192 30.74 -0.22 -9.07
C TYR A 192 29.56 0.49 -9.74
N THR A 193 28.79 1.25 -8.97
CA THR A 193 27.90 2.24 -9.58
C THR A 193 28.73 3.33 -10.24
N GLU A 194 28.32 3.80 -11.38
CA GLU A 194 28.90 4.94 -12.07
C GLU A 194 28.93 6.18 -11.17
N GLY A 195 30.09 6.88 -11.09
CA GLY A 195 30.20 8.03 -10.21
C GLY A 195 31.62 8.53 -9.98
N LEU A 196 31.76 9.45 -9.03
CA LEU A 196 33.02 10.07 -8.63
C LEU A 196 33.37 9.76 -7.19
N ILE A 197 34.67 9.60 -6.90
CA ILE A 197 35.17 9.24 -5.57
C ILE A 197 35.68 10.50 -4.87
N ARG A 198 35.00 10.86 -3.77
CA ARG A 198 35.45 11.95 -2.92
C ARG A 198 36.65 11.50 -2.09
N ASN A 199 37.71 12.33 -2.07
CA ASN A 199 38.97 12.09 -1.35
C ASN A 199 39.61 10.73 -1.67
N PHE A 200 39.65 10.40 -2.99
CA PHE A 200 40.29 9.17 -3.45
C PHE A 200 41.80 9.17 -3.16
N ASP A 201 42.26 8.12 -2.51
CA ASP A 201 43.67 7.95 -2.12
C ASP A 201 44.54 7.30 -3.19
N GLY A 202 43.92 6.93 -4.32
CA GLY A 202 44.59 6.25 -5.44
C GLY A 202 44.58 4.72 -5.34
N TYR A 203 44.02 4.15 -4.28
CA TYR A 203 44.06 2.70 -4.02
C TYR A 203 42.68 2.10 -3.67
N GLU A 204 42.02 2.63 -2.65
CA GLU A 204 40.79 2.04 -2.12
C GLU A 204 39.54 2.78 -2.61
N VAL A 205 38.66 2.07 -3.33
CA VAL A 205 37.34 2.57 -3.68
C VAL A 205 36.38 2.29 -2.52
N LYS A 206 36.22 3.26 -1.62
CA LYS A 206 35.19 3.24 -0.60
C LYS A 206 33.85 3.61 -1.21
N ILE A 207 32.76 3.02 -0.75
CA ILE A 207 31.41 3.43 -1.15
C ILE A 207 30.91 4.44 -0.13
N ALA A 208 30.57 5.64 -0.58
CA ALA A 208 29.98 6.64 0.29
C ALA A 208 28.57 6.19 0.75
N PRO A 209 28.19 6.47 2.00
CA PRO A 209 26.80 6.27 2.40
C PRO A 209 25.88 7.18 1.59
N PRO A 210 24.62 6.76 1.33
CA PRO A 210 23.65 7.59 0.60
C PRO A 210 23.51 8.97 1.28
N ALA A 211 23.55 10.03 0.50
CA ALA A 211 23.36 11.40 1.04
C ALA A 211 21.92 11.58 1.57
N GLN A 212 20.94 10.96 0.93
CA GLN A 212 19.53 10.94 1.30
C GLN A 212 19.14 9.49 1.69
N GLY A 213 19.54 9.06 2.89
CA GLY A 213 19.38 7.69 3.36
C GLY A 213 18.06 7.38 4.08
N LEU A 214 17.09 8.33 4.09
CA LEU A 214 15.79 8.08 4.70
C LEU A 214 15.01 6.99 3.96
N ASP A 215 14.41 6.10 4.73
CA ASP A 215 13.37 5.17 4.27
C ASP A 215 12.08 5.48 5.04
N PHE A 216 11.10 6.09 4.37
CA PHE A 216 9.86 6.50 4.99
C PHE A 216 9.06 5.31 5.53
N ASN A 217 9.21 4.13 4.91
CA ASN A 217 8.61 2.89 5.40
C ASN A 217 9.41 2.23 6.54
N ARG A 218 10.22 3.02 7.26
CA ARG A 218 10.89 2.69 8.53
C ARG A 218 10.58 3.74 9.61
N ASN A 219 9.75 4.75 9.29
CA ASN A 219 9.47 5.88 10.18
C ASN A 219 8.13 5.79 10.92
N PHE A 220 7.32 4.73 10.70
CA PHE A 220 6.09 4.49 11.45
C PHE A 220 6.37 4.07 12.90
N PRO A 221 5.46 4.40 13.86
CA PRO A 221 5.79 4.27 15.29
C PRO A 221 5.83 2.84 15.85
N TYR A 222 5.35 1.82 15.13
CA TYR A 222 5.41 0.45 15.62
C TYR A 222 6.83 -0.10 15.60
N ILE A 223 7.32 -0.58 16.76
CA ILE A 223 8.69 -1.10 16.97
C ILE A 223 9.81 -0.27 16.34
N TRP A 224 9.57 1.01 16.08
CA TRP A 224 10.60 1.91 15.55
C TRP A 224 11.91 1.77 16.34
N ALA A 225 13.04 1.85 15.64
CA ALA A 225 14.36 1.82 16.25
C ALA A 225 15.27 2.85 15.59
N PRO A 226 16.27 3.40 16.35
CA PRO A 226 17.16 4.44 15.83
C PRO A 226 18.09 3.90 14.74
N GLU A 227 18.72 4.83 14.00
CA GLU A 227 19.58 4.59 12.83
C GLU A 227 20.60 3.46 13.00
N GLY A 228 21.20 3.30 14.18
CA GLY A 228 22.19 2.24 14.45
C GLY A 228 21.60 0.82 14.51
N ILE A 229 20.25 0.71 14.56
CA ILE A 229 19.52 -0.57 14.60
C ILE A 229 18.69 -0.74 13.32
N GLN A 230 18.00 0.31 12.89
CA GLN A 230 17.21 0.34 11.67
C GLN A 230 17.66 1.50 10.79
N PRO A 231 18.50 1.25 9.78
CA PRO A 231 18.93 2.29 8.85
C PRO A 231 17.75 2.96 8.16
N GLY A 232 17.85 4.28 8.00
CA GLY A 232 16.83 5.07 7.32
C GLY A 232 15.61 5.43 8.16
N ALA A 233 15.53 5.03 9.43
CA ALA A 233 14.35 5.19 10.28
C ALA A 233 14.04 6.65 10.68
N GLY A 234 14.91 7.58 10.38
CA GLY A 234 14.78 8.98 10.82
C GLY A 234 15.17 9.19 12.28
N PRO A 235 15.22 10.45 12.77
CA PRO A 235 15.68 10.77 14.13
C PRO A 235 14.70 10.33 15.24
N PHE A 236 13.42 10.18 14.93
CA PHE A 236 12.36 9.67 15.83
C PHE A 236 11.16 9.20 14.99
N PRO A 237 10.26 8.36 15.54
CA PRO A 237 9.10 7.89 14.80
C PRO A 237 8.21 9.06 14.37
N THR A 238 7.72 9.05 13.14
CA THR A 238 6.96 10.16 12.51
C THR A 238 7.73 11.48 12.41
N SER A 239 9.07 11.42 12.37
CA SER A 239 9.89 12.61 12.12
C SER A 239 9.64 13.21 10.73
N GLU A 240 9.31 12.39 9.76
CA GLU A 240 9.07 12.81 8.39
C GLU A 240 7.65 13.37 8.26
N PRO A 241 7.48 14.57 7.70
CA PRO A 241 6.18 15.23 7.63
C PRO A 241 5.16 14.42 6.82
N GLU A 242 5.58 13.68 5.81
CA GLU A 242 4.76 12.81 4.98
C GLU A 242 4.17 11.66 5.81
N ILE A 243 5.00 11.02 6.62
CA ILE A 243 4.57 9.91 7.49
C ILE A 243 3.67 10.43 8.61
N ARG A 244 4.01 11.60 9.18
CA ARG A 244 3.17 12.24 10.20
C ARG A 244 1.79 12.58 9.66
N ALA A 245 1.68 13.04 8.41
CA ALA A 245 0.40 13.33 7.76
C ALA A 245 -0.46 12.06 7.62
N ALA A 246 0.11 10.96 7.13
CA ALA A 246 -0.59 9.67 7.00
C ALA A 246 -1.02 9.12 8.37
N VAL A 247 -0.13 9.16 9.37
CA VAL A 247 -0.42 8.70 10.74
C VAL A 247 -1.52 9.55 11.38
N ALA A 248 -1.47 10.89 11.26
CA ALA A 248 -2.48 11.78 11.80
C ALA A 248 -3.86 11.54 11.17
N PHE A 249 -3.91 11.36 9.84
CA PHE A 249 -5.15 11.07 9.15
C PHE A 249 -5.75 9.73 9.61
N LEU A 250 -4.99 8.64 9.54
CA LEU A 250 -5.48 7.30 9.89
C LEU A 250 -5.88 7.17 11.37
N THR A 251 -5.20 7.85 12.27
CA THR A 251 -5.59 7.86 13.71
C THR A 251 -6.87 8.63 13.98
N SER A 252 -7.22 9.62 13.14
CA SER A 252 -8.47 10.39 13.26
C SER A 252 -9.65 9.77 12.51
N HIS A 253 -9.40 8.87 11.52
CA HIS A 253 -10.44 8.23 10.71
C HIS A 253 -10.62 6.76 11.11
N VAL A 254 -11.28 6.58 12.26
CA VAL A 254 -11.51 5.26 12.89
C VAL A 254 -12.39 4.31 12.08
N ASN A 255 -13.05 4.81 11.04
CA ASN A 255 -13.89 4.05 10.11
C ASN A 255 -13.09 3.22 9.09
N VAL A 256 -11.78 3.40 9.00
CA VAL A 256 -10.90 2.60 8.12
C VAL A 256 -10.73 1.19 8.69
N SER A 257 -11.03 0.17 7.88
CA SER A 257 -10.91 -1.25 8.26
C SER A 257 -9.94 -2.05 7.40
N GLY A 258 -9.57 -1.55 6.23
CA GLY A 258 -8.61 -2.14 5.31
C GLY A 258 -7.71 -1.08 4.68
N ALA A 259 -6.49 -1.47 4.32
CA ALA A 259 -5.51 -0.59 3.70
C ALA A 259 -4.64 -1.32 2.68
N ILE A 260 -4.24 -0.62 1.61
CA ILE A 260 -3.18 -1.05 0.70
C ILE A 260 -2.19 0.10 0.52
N SER A 261 -0.89 -0.22 0.58
CA SER A 261 0.20 0.65 0.16
C SER A 261 0.87 0.06 -1.09
N TYR A 262 0.93 0.82 -2.18
CA TYR A 262 1.61 0.40 -3.40
C TYR A 262 3.08 0.75 -3.38
N HIS A 263 3.87 -0.28 -3.65
CA HIS A 263 5.31 -0.27 -3.81
C HIS A 263 5.72 -0.82 -5.17
N THR A 264 6.98 -0.84 -5.46
CA THR A 264 7.64 -1.63 -6.48
C THR A 264 8.97 -2.17 -5.91
N TYR A 265 9.44 -3.29 -6.33
CA TYR A 265 8.99 -4.23 -7.34
C TYR A 265 9.06 -5.66 -6.78
N SER A 266 8.55 -6.64 -7.46
CA SER A 266 8.75 -8.10 -7.29
C SER A 266 7.51 -8.92 -7.64
N GLY A 267 6.35 -8.28 -7.86
CA GLY A 267 5.09 -8.98 -8.08
C GLY A 267 4.63 -9.73 -6.83
N ALA A 268 4.59 -9.05 -5.69
CA ALA A 268 4.26 -9.67 -4.40
C ALA A 268 3.13 -8.93 -3.68
N ILE A 269 2.32 -9.69 -2.96
CA ILE A 269 1.35 -9.17 -2.00
C ILE A 269 1.88 -9.51 -0.61
N LEU A 270 2.34 -8.50 0.11
CA LEU A 270 2.97 -8.64 1.41
C LEU A 270 1.96 -8.32 2.52
N ARG A 271 2.02 -9.07 3.61
CA ARG A 271 1.25 -8.84 4.82
C ARG A 271 2.14 -8.88 6.06
N PRO A 272 1.69 -8.32 7.19
CA PRO A 272 2.33 -8.52 8.48
C PRO A 272 2.49 -10.02 8.82
N TYR A 273 3.44 -10.38 9.64
CA TYR A 273 4.37 -9.49 10.33
C TYR A 273 5.70 -9.36 9.58
N SER A 274 6.43 -8.28 9.86
CA SER A 274 7.83 -8.13 9.45
C SER A 274 8.81 -8.55 10.54
N ASP A 275 8.38 -8.53 11.81
CA ASP A 275 9.24 -8.73 12.99
C ASP A 275 9.07 -10.08 13.67
N LYS A 276 7.98 -10.81 13.44
CA LYS A 276 7.64 -12.05 14.14
C LYS A 276 6.85 -13.03 13.26
N PRO A 277 6.88 -14.34 13.58
CA PRO A 277 6.21 -15.36 12.78
C PRO A 277 4.69 -15.35 12.93
N ASP A 278 4.01 -16.01 11.99
CA ASP A 278 2.56 -16.11 11.85
C ASP A 278 1.84 -16.65 13.10
N ASP A 279 2.48 -17.52 13.88
CA ASP A 279 1.92 -18.13 15.09
C ASP A 279 1.71 -17.14 16.25
N GLN A 280 2.24 -15.91 16.12
CA GLN A 280 2.01 -14.82 17.06
C GLN A 280 0.85 -13.90 16.66
N MET A 281 0.22 -14.14 15.51
CA MET A 281 -0.97 -13.41 15.09
C MET A 281 -2.25 -14.09 15.62
N PRO A 282 -3.27 -13.35 16.07
CA PRO A 282 -4.57 -13.93 16.33
C PRO A 282 -5.05 -14.79 15.17
N ILE A 283 -5.45 -16.03 15.45
CA ILE A 283 -5.71 -17.02 14.39
C ILE A 283 -6.82 -16.59 13.43
N ASP A 284 -7.87 -15.92 13.94
CA ASP A 284 -8.97 -15.41 13.11
C ASP A 284 -8.45 -14.35 12.11
N ASP A 285 -7.51 -13.49 12.55
CA ASP A 285 -6.89 -12.46 11.72
C ASP A 285 -5.95 -13.07 10.69
N LEU A 286 -5.15 -14.06 11.08
CA LEU A 286 -4.27 -14.79 10.17
C LEU A 286 -5.06 -15.47 9.04
N TRP A 287 -6.18 -16.11 9.35
CA TRP A 287 -7.04 -16.72 8.35
C TRP A 287 -7.65 -15.67 7.41
N THR A 288 -8.07 -14.54 7.95
CA THR A 288 -8.59 -13.42 7.16
C THR A 288 -7.52 -12.85 6.23
N TYR A 289 -6.31 -12.61 6.73
CA TYR A 289 -5.18 -12.17 5.88
C TYR A 289 -4.88 -13.17 4.76
N LYS A 290 -4.84 -14.47 5.08
CA LYS A 290 -4.60 -15.51 4.07
C LYS A 290 -5.70 -15.56 3.01
N GLU A 291 -6.96 -15.44 3.41
CA GLU A 291 -8.09 -15.41 2.47
C GLU A 291 -8.02 -14.20 1.53
N LEU A 292 -7.84 -13.00 2.10
CA LEU A 292 -7.77 -11.76 1.34
C LEU A 292 -6.53 -11.74 0.43
N GLY A 293 -5.37 -12.15 0.93
CA GLY A 293 -4.13 -12.20 0.16
C GLY A 293 -4.17 -13.26 -0.95
N ASN A 294 -4.74 -14.43 -0.70
CA ASN A 294 -4.95 -15.46 -1.73
C ASN A 294 -5.92 -14.96 -2.83
N ARG A 295 -6.96 -14.23 -2.43
CA ARG A 295 -7.85 -13.58 -3.40
C ARG A 295 -7.09 -12.55 -4.25
N GLY A 296 -6.19 -11.78 -3.65
CA GLY A 296 -5.28 -10.89 -4.37
C GLY A 296 -4.40 -11.66 -5.35
N GLN A 297 -3.81 -12.79 -4.93
CA GLN A 297 -3.01 -13.66 -5.80
C GLN A 297 -3.81 -14.20 -6.99
N GLU A 298 -5.06 -14.62 -6.79
CA GLU A 298 -5.94 -15.06 -7.88
C GLU A 298 -6.22 -13.96 -8.91
N ILE A 299 -6.39 -12.72 -8.43
CA ILE A 299 -6.72 -11.58 -9.29
C ILE A 299 -5.50 -11.06 -10.05
N THR A 300 -4.34 -10.97 -9.36
CA THR A 300 -3.14 -10.30 -9.89
C THR A 300 -2.13 -11.27 -10.48
N GLY A 301 -2.14 -12.52 -10.04
CA GLY A 301 -1.06 -13.48 -10.29
C GLY A 301 0.17 -13.28 -9.38
N TYR A 302 0.18 -12.27 -8.51
CA TYR A 302 1.27 -11.98 -7.59
C TYR A 302 1.25 -12.93 -6.40
N LYS A 303 2.41 -13.40 -5.98
CA LYS A 303 2.54 -14.33 -4.85
C LYS A 303 2.21 -13.62 -3.53
N HIS A 304 1.32 -14.20 -2.72
CA HIS A 304 0.99 -13.69 -1.40
C HIS A 304 1.86 -14.33 -0.32
N VAL A 305 2.58 -13.50 0.45
CA VAL A 305 3.47 -13.95 1.53
C VAL A 305 3.42 -13.01 2.73
N SER A 306 3.76 -13.51 3.94
CA SER A 306 4.14 -12.60 5.02
C SER A 306 5.56 -12.11 4.81
N VAL A 307 5.81 -10.88 5.23
CA VAL A 307 7.17 -10.29 5.15
C VAL A 307 8.16 -11.16 5.92
N TYR A 308 7.81 -11.59 7.13
CA TYR A 308 8.68 -12.40 7.97
C TYR A 308 9.10 -13.73 7.31
N HIS A 309 8.21 -14.41 6.61
CA HIS A 309 8.49 -15.73 6.05
C HIS A 309 9.03 -15.71 4.62
N GLY A 310 8.68 -14.70 3.82
CA GLY A 310 8.97 -14.71 2.38
C GLY A 310 9.63 -13.45 1.81
N PHE A 311 9.92 -12.43 2.65
CA PHE A 311 10.46 -11.17 2.14
C PHE A 311 11.49 -10.51 3.07
N ARG A 312 12.07 -11.24 4.02
CA ARG A 312 13.15 -10.74 4.88
C ARG A 312 14.47 -10.66 4.13
N TYR A 313 15.13 -9.50 4.23
CA TYR A 313 16.44 -9.30 3.61
C TYR A 313 17.56 -10.15 4.23
N HIS A 314 17.43 -10.51 5.50
CA HIS A 314 18.38 -11.38 6.18
C HIS A 314 17.66 -12.20 7.26
N PRO A 315 18.01 -13.52 7.44
CA PRO A 315 17.32 -14.39 8.43
C PRO A 315 17.35 -13.92 9.88
N ARG A 316 18.34 -13.08 10.25
CA ARG A 316 18.52 -12.56 11.62
C ARG A 316 18.04 -11.14 11.80
N GLU A 317 17.61 -10.48 10.73
CA GLU A 317 17.13 -9.10 10.76
C GLU A 317 15.63 -9.06 10.64
N VAL A 318 15.03 -8.09 11.31
CA VAL A 318 13.60 -7.78 11.20
C VAL A 318 13.46 -6.33 10.75
N MET A 319 12.48 -6.08 9.90
CA MET A 319 12.15 -4.71 9.49
C MET A 319 11.30 -4.05 10.58
N ARG A 320 11.57 -2.78 10.85
CA ARG A 320 10.93 -2.01 11.92
C ARG A 320 10.37 -0.72 11.36
N GLY A 321 9.29 -0.23 11.96
CA GLY A 321 8.67 1.02 11.55
C GLY A 321 8.02 0.97 10.17
N ALA A 322 7.50 -0.20 9.74
CA ALA A 322 6.77 -0.37 8.50
C ALA A 322 5.28 -0.02 8.64
N PHE A 323 4.68 0.44 7.54
CA PHE A 323 3.28 0.87 7.47
C PHE A 323 2.29 -0.25 7.83
N ASP A 324 2.40 -1.39 7.18
CA ASP A 324 1.47 -2.51 7.31
C ASP A 324 1.47 -3.10 8.73
N ASP A 325 2.64 -3.26 9.34
CA ASP A 325 2.78 -3.68 10.74
C ASP A 325 2.16 -2.63 11.69
N TRP A 326 2.42 -1.34 11.47
CA TRP A 326 1.86 -0.27 12.29
C TRP A 326 0.34 -0.19 12.19
N ALA A 327 -0.19 -0.22 10.98
CA ALA A 327 -1.64 -0.14 10.75
C ALA A 327 -2.39 -1.32 11.39
N TYR A 328 -1.81 -2.53 11.32
CA TYR A 328 -2.38 -3.70 11.95
C TYR A 328 -2.20 -3.69 13.48
N GLU A 329 -0.97 -3.51 13.98
CA GLU A 329 -0.66 -3.66 15.40
C GLU A 329 -1.20 -2.53 16.29
N GLN A 330 -1.28 -1.30 15.77
CA GLN A 330 -1.75 -0.16 16.57
C GLN A 330 -3.18 0.28 16.27
N LEU A 331 -3.66 0.06 15.05
CA LEU A 331 -5.01 0.45 14.65
C LEU A 331 -5.94 -0.75 14.39
N GLY A 332 -5.40 -1.97 14.27
CA GLY A 332 -6.17 -3.16 13.92
C GLY A 332 -6.79 -3.09 12.53
N ILE A 333 -6.12 -2.43 11.59
CA ILE A 333 -6.51 -2.34 10.18
C ILE A 333 -5.83 -3.47 9.42
N PHE A 334 -6.57 -4.23 8.61
CA PHE A 334 -5.97 -5.18 7.68
C PHE A 334 -5.23 -4.41 6.60
N ALA A 335 -3.91 -4.43 6.64
CA ALA A 335 -3.04 -3.70 5.71
C ALA A 335 -2.19 -4.66 4.88
N PHE A 336 -2.06 -4.37 3.58
CA PHE A 336 -1.16 -5.06 2.67
C PHE A 336 -0.23 -4.05 2.00
N THR A 337 1.01 -4.47 1.78
CA THR A 337 1.93 -3.84 0.85
C THR A 337 1.90 -4.63 -0.47
N VAL A 338 1.73 -3.95 -1.60
CA VAL A 338 1.72 -4.61 -2.91
C VAL A 338 2.91 -4.10 -3.72
N GLU A 339 3.84 -5.00 -3.98
CA GLU A 339 5.02 -4.77 -4.81
C GLU A 339 4.64 -4.95 -6.28
N LEU A 340 4.31 -3.85 -6.94
CA LEU A 340 3.90 -3.84 -8.34
C LEU A 340 5.05 -4.21 -9.25
N TRP A 341 4.72 -4.83 -10.39
CA TRP A 341 5.66 -5.19 -11.45
C TRP A 341 6.63 -6.32 -11.10
N ASP A 342 6.84 -7.21 -12.03
CA ASP A 342 7.75 -8.35 -11.90
C ASP A 342 8.44 -8.65 -13.23
N MET A 343 9.49 -7.89 -13.57
CA MET A 343 10.28 -8.15 -14.76
C MET A 343 10.86 -9.57 -14.78
N ILE A 344 11.23 -10.09 -13.61
CA ILE A 344 11.83 -11.42 -13.49
C ILE A 344 10.79 -12.49 -13.84
N GLY A 345 9.56 -12.35 -13.33
CA GLY A 345 8.43 -13.21 -13.70
C GLY A 345 8.02 -13.09 -15.16
N GLU A 346 8.07 -11.88 -15.74
CA GLU A 346 7.85 -11.62 -17.17
C GLU A 346 8.87 -12.34 -18.05
N ALA A 347 10.13 -12.43 -17.63
CA ALA A 347 11.17 -13.19 -18.31
C ALA A 347 11.03 -14.72 -18.14
N GLY A 348 9.96 -15.20 -17.46
CA GLY A 348 9.66 -16.63 -17.28
C GLY A 348 10.31 -17.27 -16.07
N ILE A 349 10.83 -16.49 -15.12
CA ILE A 349 11.45 -16.96 -13.87
C ILE A 349 10.39 -16.86 -12.75
N LYS A 350 9.55 -17.90 -12.59
CA LYS A 350 8.35 -17.83 -11.74
C LYS A 350 8.55 -18.36 -10.32
N ASP A 351 9.24 -19.49 -10.16
CA ASP A 351 9.41 -20.17 -8.87
C ASP A 351 10.74 -19.77 -8.22
N ARG A 352 10.80 -18.55 -7.71
CA ARG A 352 11.97 -18.02 -7.02
C ARG A 352 11.65 -17.59 -5.60
N ASP A 353 12.64 -17.63 -4.74
CA ASP A 353 12.65 -16.85 -3.51
C ASP A 353 12.89 -15.37 -3.86
N PHE A 354 12.07 -14.45 -3.30
CA PHE A 354 12.14 -13.03 -3.66
C PHE A 354 13.45 -12.36 -3.31
N ILE A 355 14.12 -12.80 -2.24
CA ILE A 355 15.32 -12.13 -1.73
C ILE A 355 16.58 -12.91 -2.11
N GLU A 356 16.58 -14.24 -1.94
CA GLU A 356 17.77 -15.06 -2.25
C GLU A 356 18.12 -15.00 -3.73
N TRP A 357 17.12 -14.86 -4.63
CA TRP A 357 17.36 -14.73 -6.05
C TRP A 357 18.26 -13.52 -6.38
N PHE A 358 18.11 -12.38 -5.71
CA PHE A 358 18.99 -11.22 -5.90
C PHE A 358 20.40 -11.41 -5.36
N ARG A 359 20.60 -12.35 -4.45
CA ARG A 359 21.94 -12.67 -3.91
C ARG A 359 22.69 -13.62 -4.80
N ASP A 360 22.01 -14.62 -5.29
CA ASP A 360 22.59 -15.66 -6.13
C ASP A 360 21.51 -16.32 -6.98
N HIS A 361 21.74 -16.38 -8.29
CA HIS A 361 20.87 -17.03 -9.25
C HIS A 361 21.69 -17.61 -10.40
N PRO A 362 21.14 -18.60 -11.14
CA PRO A 362 21.83 -19.18 -12.29
C PRO A 362 22.02 -18.16 -13.42
N GLU A 363 23.16 -18.18 -14.11
CA GLU A 363 23.42 -17.39 -15.32
C GLU A 363 22.32 -17.55 -16.39
N GLU A 364 21.62 -18.70 -16.41
CA GLU A 364 20.49 -18.93 -17.29
C GLU A 364 19.35 -17.91 -17.07
N ASP A 365 19.18 -17.44 -15.85
CA ASP A 365 18.16 -16.43 -15.54
C ASP A 365 18.57 -15.07 -16.10
N ASP A 366 19.85 -14.67 -16.02
CA ASP A 366 20.34 -13.46 -16.67
C ASP A 366 20.14 -13.50 -18.18
N LEU A 367 20.36 -14.66 -18.80
CA LEU A 367 20.12 -14.86 -20.23
C LEU A 367 18.63 -14.76 -20.58
N LYS A 368 17.72 -15.24 -19.72
CA LYS A 368 16.28 -15.05 -19.91
C LYS A 368 15.90 -13.57 -19.82
N LEU A 369 16.46 -12.84 -18.86
CA LEU A 369 16.25 -11.40 -18.71
C LEU A 369 16.72 -10.63 -19.95
N LEU A 370 17.93 -10.90 -20.45
CA LEU A 370 18.43 -10.28 -21.68
C LEU A 370 17.58 -10.63 -22.90
N ARG A 371 17.16 -11.89 -23.04
CA ARG A 371 16.27 -12.31 -24.13
C ARG A 371 14.94 -11.57 -24.06
N TRP A 372 14.35 -11.46 -22.88
CA TRP A 372 13.13 -10.70 -22.67
C TRP A 372 13.31 -9.23 -23.05
N ASN A 373 14.41 -8.61 -22.64
CA ASN A 373 14.75 -7.23 -23.02
C ASN A 373 14.89 -7.09 -24.54
N ASP A 374 15.62 -7.99 -25.20
CA ASP A 374 15.82 -7.96 -26.65
C ASP A 374 14.49 -8.15 -27.40
N GLU A 375 13.65 -9.09 -26.98
CA GLU A 375 12.37 -9.42 -27.63
C GLU A 375 11.26 -8.40 -27.33
N GLN A 376 11.18 -7.93 -26.09
CA GLN A 376 10.05 -7.09 -25.63
C GLN A 376 10.37 -5.60 -25.69
N LEU A 377 11.63 -5.20 -25.54
CA LEU A 377 12.08 -3.81 -25.51
C LEU A 377 13.01 -3.43 -26.66
N GLY A 378 13.30 -4.36 -27.58
CA GLY A 378 14.29 -4.12 -28.65
C GLY A 378 15.69 -3.82 -28.11
N GLY A 379 16.02 -4.31 -26.91
CA GLY A 379 17.30 -4.08 -26.25
C GLY A 379 17.37 -2.79 -25.41
N ALA A 380 16.32 -1.97 -25.37
CA ALA A 380 16.36 -0.63 -24.77
C ALA A 380 16.52 -0.61 -23.23
N GLY A 381 16.34 -1.73 -22.55
CA GLY A 381 16.49 -1.84 -21.09
C GLY A 381 17.93 -2.05 -20.63
N PHE A 382 18.85 -2.32 -21.53
CA PHE A 382 20.26 -2.61 -21.22
C PHE A 382 21.21 -1.79 -22.11
N VAL A 383 22.16 -1.09 -21.52
CA VAL A 383 23.20 -0.36 -22.22
C VAL A 383 24.44 -1.26 -22.37
N ASN A 384 24.89 -1.50 -23.61
CA ASN A 384 26.09 -2.27 -23.85
C ASN A 384 27.32 -1.60 -23.22
N TRP A 385 28.22 -2.40 -22.65
CA TRP A 385 29.47 -1.92 -22.07
C TRP A 385 30.29 -1.14 -23.10
N ARG A 386 30.67 0.09 -22.75
CA ARG A 386 31.46 1.00 -23.60
C ARG A 386 32.66 1.52 -22.84
N PRO A 387 33.83 1.59 -23.49
CA PRO A 387 35.06 2.12 -22.88
C PRO A 387 34.86 3.59 -22.46
N PHE A 388 35.34 3.92 -21.27
CA PHE A 388 35.38 5.27 -20.74
C PHE A 388 36.69 5.49 -19.97
N ASN A 389 37.26 6.70 -20.03
CA ASN A 389 38.44 7.03 -19.25
C ASN A 389 38.05 7.80 -17.99
N HIS A 390 37.82 7.06 -16.91
CA HIS A 390 37.43 7.62 -15.63
C HIS A 390 38.54 8.52 -15.06
N PRO A 391 38.23 9.76 -14.60
CA PRO A 391 39.26 10.73 -14.18
C PRO A 391 40.13 10.28 -13.00
N GLN A 392 39.64 9.33 -12.19
CA GLN A 392 40.33 8.83 -10.98
C GLN A 392 40.78 7.37 -11.11
N LEU A 393 40.06 6.51 -11.85
CA LEU A 393 40.31 5.07 -11.95
C LEU A 393 41.01 4.68 -13.25
N GLY A 394 41.16 5.62 -14.20
CA GLY A 394 41.69 5.33 -15.54
C GLY A 394 40.70 4.58 -16.43
N PRO A 395 41.14 3.63 -17.26
CA PRO A 395 40.25 2.92 -18.19
C PRO A 395 39.23 2.07 -17.45
N VAL A 396 37.93 2.29 -17.72
CA VAL A 396 36.80 1.51 -17.25
C VAL A 396 35.82 1.25 -18.39
N GLU A 397 34.80 0.45 -18.17
CA GLU A 397 33.68 0.34 -19.10
C GLU A 397 32.38 0.63 -18.35
N ILE A 398 31.51 1.46 -18.97
CA ILE A 398 30.18 1.85 -18.40
C ILE A 398 29.09 1.14 -19.20
N GLY A 399 28.08 0.63 -18.53
CA GLY A 399 26.93 -0.10 -19.10
C GLY A 399 26.09 -0.79 -18.05
N GLY A 400 25.26 -1.74 -18.48
CA GLY A 400 24.39 -2.50 -17.60
C GLY A 400 22.90 -2.15 -17.75
N TRP A 401 22.10 -2.61 -16.80
CA TRP A 401 20.66 -2.42 -16.81
C TRP A 401 20.25 -0.99 -16.46
N ILE A 402 19.23 -0.48 -17.15
CA ILE A 402 18.53 0.75 -16.75
C ILE A 402 17.50 0.36 -15.68
N GLU A 403 17.99 0.07 -14.46
CA GLU A 403 17.20 -0.58 -13.40
C GLU A 403 15.87 0.11 -13.10
N ARG A 404 15.85 1.45 -13.06
CA ARG A 404 14.63 2.23 -12.76
C ARG A 404 13.51 2.01 -13.77
N ARG A 405 13.84 1.73 -15.04
CA ARG A 405 12.90 1.56 -16.17
C ARG A 405 12.76 0.11 -16.63
N THR A 406 13.27 -0.83 -15.84
CA THR A 406 13.17 -2.27 -16.12
C THR A 406 12.74 -3.03 -14.88
N PHE A 407 13.60 -3.14 -13.87
CA PHE A 407 13.27 -3.82 -12.61
C PHE A 407 12.34 -2.97 -11.74
N GLY A 408 12.70 -1.70 -11.51
CA GLY A 408 12.03 -0.83 -10.54
C GLY A 408 10.64 -0.37 -10.94
N ASN A 409 10.39 -0.22 -12.25
CA ASN A 409 9.07 0.14 -12.78
C ASN A 409 8.85 -0.53 -14.13
N PRO A 410 7.62 -0.88 -14.52
CA PRO A 410 7.34 -1.38 -15.85
C PRO A 410 7.74 -0.35 -16.91
N PRO A 411 8.38 -0.78 -18.01
CA PRO A 411 8.42 0.04 -19.21
C PRO A 411 7.00 0.49 -19.59
N GLU A 412 6.87 1.70 -20.10
CA GLU A 412 5.58 2.39 -20.30
C GLU A 412 4.54 1.53 -21.04
N GLN A 413 4.97 0.73 -22.00
CA GLN A 413 4.09 -0.18 -22.77
C GLN A 413 3.46 -1.30 -21.92
N PHE A 414 4.00 -1.58 -20.74
CA PHE A 414 3.48 -2.59 -19.81
C PHE A 414 2.70 -1.97 -18.64
N LEU A 415 2.68 -0.63 -18.55
CA LEU A 415 2.11 0.06 -17.40
C LEU A 415 0.63 -0.32 -17.22
N LEU A 416 -0.23 -0.11 -18.21
CA LEU A 416 -1.66 -0.35 -18.08
C LEU A 416 -1.98 -1.81 -17.69
N ARG A 417 -1.34 -2.79 -18.34
CA ARG A 417 -1.56 -4.22 -18.01
C ARG A 417 -1.08 -4.60 -16.61
N THR A 418 -0.14 -3.84 -16.04
CA THR A 418 0.28 -3.97 -14.63
C THR A 418 -0.77 -3.39 -13.70
N LEU A 419 -1.38 -2.26 -14.08
CA LEU A 419 -2.33 -1.54 -13.23
C LEU A 419 -3.71 -2.21 -13.14
N GLU A 420 -4.24 -2.73 -14.26
CA GLU A 420 -5.60 -3.28 -14.32
C GLU A 420 -5.88 -4.41 -13.29
N PRO A 421 -5.08 -5.47 -13.17
CA PRO A 421 -5.34 -6.51 -12.18
C PRO A 421 -5.15 -5.99 -10.74
N ASN A 422 -4.20 -5.09 -10.51
CA ASN A 422 -3.96 -4.51 -9.20
C ASN A 422 -5.10 -3.56 -8.77
N THR A 423 -5.67 -2.79 -9.68
CA THR A 423 -6.90 -2.01 -9.46
C THR A 423 -8.06 -2.93 -9.06
N ARG A 424 -8.26 -4.05 -9.77
CA ARG A 424 -9.30 -5.03 -9.39
C ARG A 424 -9.08 -5.59 -7.99
N PHE A 425 -7.84 -5.81 -7.57
CA PHE A 425 -7.55 -6.28 -6.21
C PHE A 425 -7.88 -5.21 -5.15
N VAL A 426 -7.47 -3.95 -5.36
CA VAL A 426 -7.82 -2.83 -4.46
C VAL A 426 -9.33 -2.75 -4.28
N LEU A 427 -10.09 -2.75 -5.39
CA LEU A 427 -11.55 -2.64 -5.36
C LEU A 427 -12.22 -3.85 -4.71
N ALA A 428 -11.74 -5.07 -4.98
CA ALA A 428 -12.22 -6.29 -4.35
C ALA A 428 -11.98 -6.27 -2.84
N PHE A 429 -10.82 -5.80 -2.38
CA PHE A 429 -10.52 -5.70 -0.96
C PHE A 429 -11.35 -4.60 -0.29
N ALA A 430 -11.49 -3.44 -0.90
CA ALA A 430 -12.32 -2.35 -0.38
C ALA A 430 -13.78 -2.77 -0.13
N GLN A 431 -14.32 -3.70 -0.93
CA GLN A 431 -15.66 -4.25 -0.77
C GLN A 431 -15.80 -5.20 0.43
N THR A 432 -14.70 -5.68 1.03
CA THR A 432 -14.76 -6.65 2.13
C THR A 432 -15.07 -6.03 3.49
N GLY A 433 -15.01 -4.72 3.66
CA GLY A 433 -15.29 -4.03 4.91
C GLY A 433 -16.64 -4.44 5.53
N PRO A 434 -16.82 -4.27 6.83
CA PRO A 434 -18.11 -4.53 7.50
C PRO A 434 -19.19 -3.58 6.98
N ARG A 435 -20.47 -3.92 7.24
CA ARG A 435 -21.61 -3.09 6.83
C ARG A 435 -22.77 -3.27 7.78
N LEU A 436 -23.18 -2.23 8.47
CA LEU A 436 -24.39 -2.24 9.28
C LEU A 436 -25.65 -2.05 8.43
N GLU A 437 -26.66 -2.86 8.75
CA GLU A 437 -28.01 -2.73 8.24
C GLU A 437 -29.03 -2.84 9.38
N LEU A 438 -30.15 -2.14 9.22
CA LEU A 438 -31.34 -2.33 10.02
C LEU A 438 -32.38 -3.10 9.20
N ARG A 439 -32.77 -4.27 9.69
CA ARG A 439 -33.78 -5.13 9.07
C ARG A 439 -34.95 -5.31 10.00
N HIS A 440 -36.14 -5.62 9.47
CA HIS A 440 -37.35 -5.89 10.23
C HIS A 440 -37.65 -4.80 11.27
N VAL A 441 -37.47 -3.52 10.90
CA VAL A 441 -37.87 -2.40 11.75
C VAL A 441 -39.38 -2.20 11.62
N GLN A 442 -40.10 -2.53 12.67
CA GLN A 442 -41.56 -2.52 12.66
C GLN A 442 -42.15 -2.12 14.04
N ALA A 443 -43.30 -1.48 14.02
CA ALA A 443 -44.06 -1.14 15.20
C ALA A 443 -45.40 -1.88 15.15
N GLU A 444 -45.72 -2.62 16.22
CA GLU A 444 -46.96 -3.35 16.39
C GLU A 444 -47.78 -2.65 17.48
N ALA A 445 -49.03 -2.28 17.19
CA ALA A 445 -49.94 -1.67 18.17
C ALA A 445 -50.32 -2.68 19.24
N LEU A 446 -50.16 -2.29 20.52
CA LEU A 446 -50.52 -3.08 21.68
C LEU A 446 -51.89 -2.66 22.31
N GLY A 447 -52.44 -1.58 21.80
CA GLY A 447 -53.69 -0.96 22.26
C GLY A 447 -53.46 0.43 22.86
N GLY A 448 -54.43 1.31 22.66
CA GLY A 448 -54.28 2.72 22.99
C GLY A 448 -53.17 3.40 22.20
N ASP A 449 -52.28 4.08 22.91
CA ASP A 449 -51.08 4.77 22.35
C ASP A 449 -49.77 3.98 22.53
N LEU A 450 -49.89 2.66 22.87
CA LEU A 450 -48.75 1.78 23.12
C LEU A 450 -48.41 0.96 21.89
N TYR A 451 -47.11 0.86 21.62
CA TYR A 451 -46.55 0.08 20.49
C TYR A 451 -45.34 -0.76 20.93
N ARG A 452 -45.22 -1.95 20.36
CA ARG A 452 -43.98 -2.76 20.40
C ARG A 452 -43.12 -2.42 19.18
N LEU A 453 -41.99 -1.74 19.41
CA LEU A 453 -41.00 -1.48 18.39
C LEU A 453 -39.98 -2.63 18.37
N GLN A 454 -39.70 -3.17 17.19
CA GLN A 454 -38.67 -4.18 16.99
C GLN A 454 -37.70 -3.73 15.86
N ALA A 455 -36.40 -4.08 16.01
CA ALA A 455 -35.39 -3.89 15.00
C ALA A 455 -34.35 -5.03 15.06
N VAL A 456 -33.81 -5.40 13.92
CA VAL A 456 -32.69 -6.33 13.82
C VAL A 456 -31.50 -5.58 13.24
N VAL A 457 -30.45 -5.43 14.03
CA VAL A 457 -29.16 -4.88 13.59
C VAL A 457 -28.36 -6.03 13.00
N VAL A 458 -27.85 -5.88 11.79
CA VAL A 458 -27.13 -6.91 11.04
C VAL A 458 -25.81 -6.38 10.52
N ASN A 459 -24.75 -7.18 10.58
CA ASN A 459 -23.57 -6.99 9.78
C ASN A 459 -23.67 -7.85 8.51
N SER A 460 -23.89 -7.24 7.37
CA SER A 460 -23.96 -7.92 6.06
C SER A 460 -22.60 -8.00 5.36
N GLY A 461 -21.55 -7.36 5.92
CA GLY A 461 -20.21 -7.33 5.37
C GLY A 461 -19.44 -8.65 5.51
N TYR A 462 -18.24 -8.68 4.90
CA TYR A 462 -17.33 -9.80 5.05
C TYR A 462 -16.58 -9.73 6.37
N LEU A 463 -15.95 -8.58 6.68
CA LEU A 463 -15.26 -8.36 7.94
C LEU A 463 -16.26 -8.16 9.10
N PRO A 464 -15.88 -8.52 10.34
CA PRO A 464 -16.67 -8.20 11.54
C PRO A 464 -16.69 -6.68 11.78
N THR A 465 -17.68 -6.21 12.56
CA THR A 465 -17.84 -4.77 12.84
C THR A 465 -16.67 -4.13 13.60
N TYR A 466 -15.82 -4.94 14.20
CA TYR A 466 -14.55 -4.50 14.82
C TYR A 466 -13.35 -4.52 13.85
N GLY A 467 -13.49 -5.01 12.63
CA GLY A 467 -12.43 -5.19 11.65
C GLY A 467 -11.59 -6.43 11.97
N SER A 468 -10.57 -6.32 12.83
CA SER A 468 -9.67 -7.41 13.25
C SER A 468 -9.75 -7.72 14.74
N ARG A 469 -9.33 -8.91 15.17
CA ARG A 469 -9.15 -9.24 16.60
C ARG A 469 -8.15 -8.32 17.26
N LYS A 470 -7.12 -7.92 16.53
CA LYS A 470 -6.15 -6.93 16.99
C LYS A 470 -6.82 -5.62 17.40
N ALA A 471 -7.81 -5.14 16.65
CA ALA A 471 -8.54 -3.91 17.01
C ALA A 471 -9.25 -3.99 18.36
N LEU A 472 -9.75 -5.18 18.74
CA LEU A 472 -10.33 -5.41 20.07
C LEU A 472 -9.24 -5.43 21.15
N GLU A 473 -8.11 -6.10 20.90
CA GLU A 473 -6.99 -6.18 21.84
C GLU A 473 -6.43 -4.80 22.20
N VAL A 474 -6.24 -3.95 21.18
CA VAL A 474 -5.70 -2.59 21.39
C VAL A 474 -6.78 -1.55 21.67
N LYS A 475 -8.06 -1.96 21.78
CA LYS A 475 -9.21 -1.09 22.06
C LYS A 475 -9.39 0.04 21.03
N ALA A 476 -9.06 -0.22 19.77
CA ALA A 476 -9.21 0.74 18.68
C ALA A 476 -10.66 0.94 18.23
N VAL A 477 -11.60 0.14 18.72
CA VAL A 477 -13.02 0.21 18.32
C VAL A 477 -13.93 0.16 19.53
N ARG A 478 -15.08 0.85 19.42
CA ARG A 478 -16.16 0.87 20.43
C ARG A 478 -17.25 -0.11 20.05
N PRO A 479 -18.07 -0.56 21.02
CA PRO A 479 -19.29 -1.31 20.76
C PRO A 479 -20.23 -0.57 19.81
N ILE A 480 -21.07 -1.33 19.10
CA ILE A 480 -22.16 -0.76 18.30
C ILE A 480 -23.15 -0.11 19.24
N GLU A 481 -23.52 1.12 18.93
CA GLU A 481 -24.53 1.88 19.65
C GLU A 481 -25.83 1.90 18.87
N VAL A 482 -26.95 1.66 19.56
CA VAL A 482 -28.30 1.76 19.00
C VAL A 482 -29.11 2.79 19.76
N GLU A 483 -29.69 3.73 19.02
CA GLU A 483 -30.50 4.82 19.55
C GLU A 483 -31.90 4.81 18.94
N VAL A 484 -32.93 5.06 19.79
CA VAL A 484 -34.32 5.26 19.37
C VAL A 484 -34.68 6.72 19.54
N SER A 485 -35.11 7.36 18.46
CA SER A 485 -35.59 8.74 18.44
C SER A 485 -37.10 8.75 18.15
N LEU A 486 -37.89 9.36 19.04
CA LEU A 486 -39.34 9.51 18.92
C LEU A 486 -39.69 10.92 18.47
N SER A 487 -40.71 11.05 17.66
CA SER A 487 -41.34 12.36 17.38
C SER A 487 -41.93 12.97 18.67
N ALA A 488 -42.29 14.26 18.60
CA ALA A 488 -42.81 15.00 19.76
C ALA A 488 -44.00 14.30 20.41
N GLY A 489 -44.00 14.21 21.74
CA GLY A 489 -45.06 13.56 22.54
C GLY A 489 -44.85 12.06 22.74
N GLY A 490 -43.78 11.46 22.24
CA GLY A 490 -43.45 10.05 22.46
C GLY A 490 -42.57 9.81 23.69
N GLU A 491 -42.73 8.65 24.36
CA GLU A 491 -41.87 8.18 25.45
C GLU A 491 -41.49 6.71 25.28
N ILE A 492 -40.36 6.30 25.82
CA ILE A 492 -39.96 4.88 25.91
C ILE A 492 -40.44 4.36 27.25
N VAL A 493 -41.37 3.40 27.23
CA VAL A 493 -41.94 2.78 28.41
C VAL A 493 -41.08 1.64 28.93
N SER A 494 -40.47 0.88 28.01
CA SER A 494 -39.55 -0.22 28.33
C SER A 494 -38.48 -0.34 27.26
N GLY A 495 -37.25 -0.65 27.68
CA GLY A 495 -36.04 -0.60 26.89
C GLY A 495 -35.28 0.71 27.08
N GLU A 496 -34.05 0.76 26.61
CA GLU A 496 -33.17 1.94 26.74
C GLU A 496 -33.25 2.77 25.46
N ARG A 497 -33.25 4.11 25.61
CA ARG A 497 -33.21 5.03 24.47
C ARG A 497 -31.93 4.87 23.68
N ARG A 498 -30.81 4.62 24.36
CA ARG A 498 -29.48 4.43 23.81
C ARG A 498 -28.83 3.26 24.52
N GLN A 499 -28.39 2.27 23.78
CA GLN A 499 -27.79 1.07 24.32
C GLN A 499 -26.63 0.57 23.45
N GLU A 500 -25.64 -0.03 24.09
CA GLU A 500 -24.54 -0.74 23.41
C GLU A 500 -24.91 -2.22 23.24
N ILE A 501 -24.69 -2.77 22.04
CA ILE A 501 -25.04 -4.16 21.73
C ILE A 501 -23.81 -5.05 21.51
N GLY A 502 -22.61 -4.55 21.83
CA GLY A 502 -21.35 -5.24 21.57
C GLY A 502 -20.94 -5.16 20.10
N GLN A 503 -20.31 -6.21 19.59
CA GLN A 503 -19.84 -6.33 18.21
C GLN A 503 -20.59 -7.44 17.48
N LEU A 504 -20.63 -7.37 16.15
CA LEU A 504 -21.22 -8.39 15.28
C LEU A 504 -20.14 -9.01 14.40
N GLU A 505 -20.17 -10.33 14.27
CA GLU A 505 -19.29 -11.05 13.35
C GLU A 505 -19.67 -10.78 11.91
N GLY A 506 -18.76 -11.14 10.98
CA GLY A 506 -18.98 -11.08 9.54
C GLY A 506 -18.83 -12.46 8.91
N ARG A 507 -18.88 -12.52 7.58
CA ARG A 507 -18.72 -13.77 6.82
C ARG A 507 -17.29 -14.33 6.90
N ALA A 508 -16.32 -13.54 7.38
CA ALA A 508 -14.94 -13.99 7.64
C ALA A 508 -14.82 -14.97 8.81
N ASN A 509 -15.88 -15.14 9.62
CA ASN A 509 -15.87 -16.04 10.77
C ASN A 509 -15.73 -17.51 10.32
N LYS A 510 -14.63 -18.17 10.76
CA LYS A 510 -14.27 -19.56 10.42
C LYS A 510 -14.19 -20.49 11.64
N ARG A 511 -14.89 -20.16 12.73
CA ARG A 511 -14.81 -20.89 14.00
C ARG A 511 -15.40 -22.30 13.96
N ALA A 512 -16.38 -22.56 13.07
CA ALA A 512 -16.95 -23.90 12.94
C ALA A 512 -16.09 -24.78 12.03
N LEU A 513 -15.75 -25.97 12.51
CA LEU A 513 -15.03 -26.99 11.78
C LEU A 513 -15.98 -28.13 11.38
N TRP A 514 -15.80 -28.73 10.21
CA TRP A 514 -16.48 -29.97 9.80
C TRP A 514 -18.02 -29.98 9.94
N GLY A 515 -18.68 -28.99 9.34
CA GLY A 515 -20.14 -28.91 9.35
C GLY A 515 -20.75 -28.54 10.70
N GLY A 516 -19.95 -27.98 11.60
CA GLY A 516 -20.45 -27.40 12.86
C GLY A 516 -21.44 -26.28 12.59
N SER A 517 -22.34 -26.05 13.54
CA SER A 517 -23.30 -24.96 13.47
C SER A 517 -22.64 -23.64 13.83
N PHE A 518 -22.86 -22.61 13.01
CA PHE A 518 -22.48 -21.24 13.36
C PHE A 518 -23.60 -20.57 14.14
N PRO A 519 -23.30 -19.86 15.24
CA PRO A 519 -24.29 -19.02 15.90
C PRO A 519 -24.65 -17.84 14.99
N THR A 520 -25.81 -17.22 15.25
CA THR A 520 -26.25 -15.99 14.57
C THR A 520 -25.60 -14.76 15.18
N ASP A 521 -24.28 -14.75 15.29
CA ASP A 521 -23.49 -13.69 15.92
C ASP A 521 -23.24 -12.47 15.00
N HIS A 522 -23.70 -12.54 13.74
CA HIS A 522 -23.71 -11.44 12.77
C HIS A 522 -24.94 -10.53 12.90
N LEU A 523 -25.87 -10.82 13.83
CA LEU A 523 -27.07 -10.02 14.04
C LEU A 523 -27.48 -9.94 15.52
N ARG A 524 -28.25 -8.87 15.85
CA ARG A 524 -28.86 -8.68 17.17
C ARG A 524 -30.27 -8.15 17.01
N ARG A 525 -31.25 -8.84 17.60
CA ARG A 525 -32.63 -8.38 17.70
C ARG A 525 -32.82 -7.53 18.95
N LEU A 526 -33.50 -6.40 18.79
CA LEU A 526 -33.84 -5.44 19.84
C LEU A 526 -35.34 -5.20 19.87
N THR A 527 -35.86 -4.93 21.06
CA THR A 527 -37.29 -4.69 21.27
C THR A 527 -37.48 -3.58 22.32
N TRP A 528 -38.39 -2.68 22.05
CA TRP A 528 -38.82 -1.62 22.96
C TRP A 528 -40.34 -1.61 23.07
N THR A 529 -40.85 -1.10 24.17
CA THR A 529 -42.24 -0.67 24.29
C THR A 529 -42.24 0.86 24.32
N ILE A 530 -42.97 1.47 23.42
CA ILE A 530 -43.05 2.93 23.30
C ILE A 530 -44.49 3.37 23.42
N ARG A 531 -44.71 4.58 23.97
CA ARG A 531 -45.99 5.28 23.96
C ARG A 531 -45.84 6.48 23.04
N ALA A 532 -46.75 6.63 22.10
CA ALA A 532 -46.74 7.79 21.20
C ALA A 532 -48.11 8.00 20.56
N PRO A 533 -48.49 9.24 20.22
CA PRO A 533 -49.73 9.49 19.48
C PRO A 533 -49.78 8.75 18.15
N ALA A 534 -50.98 8.33 17.73
CA ALA A 534 -51.17 7.73 16.40
C ALA A 534 -50.74 8.72 15.30
N GLY A 535 -50.09 8.22 14.26
CA GLY A 535 -49.50 9.04 13.17
C GLY A 535 -48.15 9.65 13.51
N SER A 536 -47.57 9.36 14.70
CA SER A 536 -46.19 9.69 15.03
C SER A 536 -45.22 8.84 14.24
N SER A 537 -43.93 9.18 14.28
CA SER A 537 -42.85 8.37 13.72
C SER A 537 -41.78 8.05 14.77
N VAL A 538 -41.15 6.91 14.59
CA VAL A 538 -39.97 6.50 15.37
C VAL A 538 -38.82 6.12 14.45
N THR A 539 -37.64 6.63 14.77
CA THR A 539 -36.39 6.34 14.03
C THR A 539 -35.48 5.51 14.92
N VAL A 540 -35.01 4.39 14.38
CA VAL A 540 -33.92 3.59 14.97
C VAL A 540 -32.64 3.91 14.23
N ILE A 541 -31.56 4.18 14.96
CA ILE A 541 -30.24 4.49 14.42
C ILE A 541 -29.25 3.53 15.06
N ALA A 542 -28.50 2.79 14.24
CA ALA A 542 -27.38 1.96 14.69
C ALA A 542 -26.07 2.55 14.16
N ARG A 543 -25.08 2.73 15.04
CA ARG A 543 -23.77 3.33 14.71
C ARG A 543 -22.64 2.39 15.07
N SER A 544 -21.74 2.15 14.15
CA SER A 544 -20.47 1.46 14.34
C SER A 544 -19.35 2.28 13.72
N GLN A 545 -18.23 2.40 14.41
CA GLN A 545 -17.08 3.14 13.88
C GLN A 545 -16.59 2.58 12.55
N ARG A 546 -16.56 1.25 12.36
CA ARG A 546 -16.04 0.62 11.14
C ARG A 546 -17.09 0.08 10.18
N ALA A 547 -18.31 -0.15 10.66
CA ALA A 547 -19.38 -0.69 9.84
C ALA A 547 -20.40 0.38 9.39
N GLY A 548 -20.15 1.65 9.74
CA GLY A 548 -20.97 2.79 9.36
C GLY A 548 -22.21 2.97 10.20
N THR A 549 -23.14 3.79 9.68
CA THR A 549 -24.40 4.16 10.32
C THR A 549 -25.60 3.67 9.52
N ALA A 550 -26.51 2.94 10.16
CA ALA A 550 -27.78 2.54 9.56
C ALA A 550 -28.94 3.26 10.24
N ARG A 551 -29.91 3.78 9.46
CA ARG A 551 -31.09 4.50 9.94
C ARG A 551 -32.35 3.92 9.31
N ALA A 552 -33.41 3.75 10.11
CA ALA A 552 -34.73 3.36 9.61
C ALA A 552 -35.82 4.04 10.41
N THR A 553 -36.84 4.54 9.71
CA THR A 553 -38.00 5.20 10.32
C THR A 553 -39.27 4.40 10.03
N VAL A 554 -40.12 4.21 11.03
CA VAL A 554 -41.44 3.62 10.88
C VAL A 554 -42.52 4.59 11.42
N ASN A 555 -43.70 4.59 10.79
CA ASN A 555 -44.85 5.32 11.25
C ASN A 555 -45.68 4.44 12.22
N LEU A 556 -46.25 5.06 13.25
CA LEU A 556 -47.04 4.41 14.32
C LEU A 556 -48.54 4.48 14.04
#